data_089f621d4d5b7da4563a5a24dbd7fb50
#
_entry.id   089f621d4d5b7da4563a5a24dbd7fb50
#
_cell.length_a   1.000
_cell.length_b   1.000
_cell.length_c   1.000
_cell.angle_alpha   90.00
_cell.angle_beta   90.00
_cell.angle_gamma   90.00
#
_symmetry.space_group_name_H-M   'P 1'
#
loop_
_entity.id
_entity.type
_entity.pdbx_description
1 polymer ?
#
loop_
_entity_poly.entity_id
_entity_poly.type
_entity_poly.pdbx_seq_one_letter_code
_entity_poly.pdbx_strand_id
1 'polypeptide(L)'
;LYPSQIKLLLLELYRILKTGRYIRITVPDIEKYVFHYNKSNDQQEEEFKKRFDSGCSGIRSVTQDFFHFSTWDFEELKRYLKEAGFTNIEKKQFSQTVDEKLNLDLKERAWETLYIDAKK
;
A
#
# COMPACT_ATOMS: atom_id res chain seq x y z
N LEU A 1 -8.86 3.68 -8.17
CA LEU A 1 -8.28 4.42 -9.30
C LEU A 1 -7.53 3.49 -10.24
N TYR A 2 -7.60 3.75 -11.53
CA TYR A 2 -6.78 3.07 -12.52
C TYR A 2 -5.32 3.52 -12.42
N PRO A 3 -4.34 2.70 -12.87
CA PRO A 3 -2.92 3.09 -12.83
C PRO A 3 -2.63 4.44 -13.49
N SER A 4 -3.29 4.76 -14.61
CA SER A 4 -3.12 6.05 -15.28
C SER A 4 -3.58 7.23 -14.40
N GLN A 5 -4.63 7.03 -13.61
CA GLN A 5 -5.12 8.04 -12.67
C GLN A 5 -4.15 8.22 -11.50
N ILE A 6 -3.54 7.13 -11.04
CA ILE A 6 -2.51 7.19 -9.99
C ILE A 6 -1.30 8.00 -10.46
N LYS A 7 -0.87 7.84 -11.71
CA LYS A 7 0.21 8.66 -12.26
C LYS A 7 -0.11 10.16 -12.16
N LEU A 8 -1.29 10.55 -12.56
CA LEU A 8 -1.73 11.96 -12.49
C LEU A 8 -1.83 12.44 -11.05
N LEU A 9 -2.37 11.62 -10.15
CA LEU A 9 -2.47 11.95 -8.74
C LEU A 9 -1.08 12.18 -8.12
N LEU A 10 -0.13 11.29 -8.39
CA LEU A 10 1.23 11.41 -7.85
C LEU A 10 1.95 12.66 -8.36
N LEU A 11 1.76 13.00 -9.65
CA LEU A 11 2.30 14.24 -10.20
C LEU A 11 1.72 15.47 -9.48
N GLU A 12 0.41 15.46 -9.21
CA GLU A 12 -0.25 16.57 -8.50
C GLU A 12 0.20 16.65 -7.05
N LEU A 13 0.33 15.53 -6.37
CA LEU A 13 0.86 15.49 -5.00
C LEU A 13 2.30 16.02 -4.95
N TYR A 14 3.12 15.64 -5.93
CA TYR A 14 4.47 16.17 -6.04
C TYR A 14 4.47 17.69 -6.22
N ARG A 15 3.58 18.19 -7.09
CA ARG A 15 3.47 19.62 -7.37
C ARG A 15 3.12 20.43 -6.12
N ILE A 16 2.14 19.99 -5.35
CA ILE A 16 1.65 20.75 -4.18
C ILE A 16 2.49 20.58 -2.94
N LEU A 17 3.27 19.50 -2.84
CA LEU A 17 4.12 19.25 -1.67
C LEU A 17 5.31 20.23 -1.68
N LYS A 18 5.62 20.80 -0.53
CA LYS A 18 6.79 21.67 -0.39
C LYS A 18 8.08 20.86 -0.50
N THR A 19 9.09 21.43 -1.16
CA THR A 19 10.42 20.81 -1.31
C THR A 19 10.99 20.43 0.07
N GLY A 20 11.55 19.22 0.15
CA GLY A 20 12.12 18.68 1.38
C GLY A 20 11.11 18.00 2.30
N ARG A 21 9.82 18.05 1.99
CA ARG A 21 8.78 17.41 2.79
C ARG A 21 8.52 15.98 2.31
N TYR A 22 7.88 15.21 3.17
CA TYR A 22 7.54 13.79 2.93
C TYR A 22 6.05 13.60 2.74
N ILE A 23 5.71 12.57 1.96
CA ILE A 23 4.35 12.00 1.96
C ILE A 23 4.42 10.58 2.50
N ARG A 24 3.32 10.12 3.05
CA ARG A 24 3.10 8.72 3.41
C ARG A 24 1.94 8.17 2.63
N ILE A 25 2.17 7.04 1.96
CA ILE A 25 1.14 6.36 1.16
C ILE A 25 0.87 5.01 1.79
N THR A 26 -0.41 4.71 1.94
CA THR A 26 -0.87 3.40 2.42
C THR A 26 -1.87 2.84 1.43
N VAL A 27 -1.62 1.61 1.00
CA VAL A 27 -2.49 0.87 0.07
C VAL A 27 -2.47 -0.61 0.45
N PRO A 28 -3.46 -1.41 0.03
CA PRO A 28 -3.36 -2.86 0.18
C PRO A 28 -2.12 -3.38 -0.55
N ASP A 29 -1.41 -4.31 0.08
CA ASP A 29 -0.17 -4.91 -0.41
C ASP A 29 -0.45 -6.30 -0.98
N ILE A 30 -0.38 -6.46 -2.30
CA ILE A 30 -0.61 -7.76 -2.93
C ILE A 30 0.39 -8.81 -2.43
N GLU A 31 1.60 -8.42 -2.07
CA GLU A 31 2.60 -9.35 -1.52
C GLU A 31 2.09 -10.02 -0.24
N LYS A 32 1.43 -9.26 0.64
CA LYS A 32 0.82 -9.81 1.87
C LYS A 32 -0.31 -10.78 1.56
N TYR A 33 -1.11 -10.50 0.55
CA TYR A 33 -2.18 -11.41 0.11
C TYR A 33 -1.63 -12.71 -0.49
N VAL A 34 -0.57 -12.61 -1.27
CA VAL A 34 0.14 -13.80 -1.82
C VAL A 34 0.72 -14.63 -0.68
N PHE A 35 1.30 -13.98 0.33
CA PHE A 35 1.80 -14.65 1.53
C PHE A 35 0.69 -15.49 2.20
N HIS A 36 -0.49 -14.90 2.42
CA HIS A 36 -1.61 -15.61 3.02
C HIS A 36 -2.18 -16.71 2.11
N TYR A 37 -2.19 -16.48 0.80
CA TYR A 37 -2.58 -17.51 -0.17
C TYR A 37 -1.71 -18.76 -0.05
N ASN A 38 -0.41 -18.60 0.19
CA ASN A 38 0.56 -19.68 0.27
C ASN A 38 0.61 -20.36 1.65
N LYS A 39 -0.14 -19.87 2.64
CA LYS A 39 -0.21 -20.45 3.97
C LYS A 39 -1.42 -21.35 4.12
N SER A 40 -1.30 -22.39 4.96
CA SER A 40 -2.45 -23.17 5.40
C SER A 40 -3.35 -22.29 6.30
N ASN A 41 -4.64 -22.65 6.40
CA ASN A 41 -5.61 -21.84 7.15
C ASN A 41 -5.18 -21.56 8.60
N ASP A 42 -4.55 -22.53 9.25
CA ASP A 42 -4.08 -22.39 10.64
C ASP A 42 -2.83 -21.51 10.78
N GLN A 43 -2.15 -21.20 9.66
CA GLN A 43 -0.97 -20.32 9.62
C GLN A 43 -1.31 -18.90 9.14
N GLN A 44 -2.53 -18.66 8.66
CA GLN A 44 -2.97 -17.34 8.24
C GLN A 44 -3.27 -16.46 9.44
N GLU A 45 -3.11 -15.15 9.27
CA GLU A 45 -3.46 -14.20 10.31
C GLU A 45 -4.98 -14.20 10.58
N GLU A 46 -5.34 -13.97 11.83
CA GLU A 46 -6.75 -13.98 12.27
C GLU A 46 -7.60 -12.98 11.49
N GLU A 47 -7.09 -11.79 11.20
CA GLU A 47 -7.84 -10.78 10.45
C GLU A 47 -8.11 -11.23 9.02
N PHE A 48 -7.18 -11.96 8.39
CA PHE A 48 -7.39 -12.55 7.08
C PHE A 48 -8.48 -13.63 7.12
N LYS A 49 -8.38 -14.55 8.09
CA LYS A 49 -9.34 -15.64 8.25
C LYS A 49 -10.76 -15.14 8.55
N LYS A 50 -10.89 -14.05 9.30
CA LYS A 50 -12.21 -13.45 9.58
C LYS A 50 -12.88 -12.87 8.34
N ARG A 51 -12.09 -12.42 7.37
CA ARG A 51 -12.59 -11.72 6.18
C ARG A 51 -12.78 -12.64 4.99
N PHE A 52 -11.98 -13.68 4.87
CA PHE A 52 -11.91 -14.51 3.67
C PHE A 52 -11.98 -15.99 3.99
N ASP A 53 -12.79 -16.70 3.20
CA ASP A 53 -12.97 -18.15 3.32
C ASP A 53 -11.77 -18.94 2.79
N SER A 54 -10.96 -18.30 1.92
CA SER A 54 -9.81 -18.94 1.28
C SER A 54 -8.81 -17.87 0.81
N GLY A 55 -7.60 -18.31 0.47
CA GLY A 55 -6.60 -17.44 -0.16
C GLY A 55 -7.10 -16.84 -1.47
N CYS A 56 -7.84 -17.62 -2.25
CA CYS A 56 -8.44 -17.17 -3.51
C CYS A 56 -9.46 -16.04 -3.29
N SER A 57 -10.30 -16.16 -2.24
CA SER A 57 -11.25 -15.10 -1.88
C SER A 57 -10.51 -13.80 -1.55
N GLY A 58 -9.39 -13.88 -0.84
CA GLY A 58 -8.56 -12.72 -0.53
C GLY A 58 -7.98 -12.07 -1.79
N ILE A 59 -7.38 -12.87 -2.68
CA ILE A 59 -6.83 -12.35 -3.95
C ILE A 59 -7.93 -11.70 -4.79
N ARG A 60 -9.10 -12.33 -4.90
CA ARG A 60 -10.23 -11.74 -5.63
C ARG A 60 -10.63 -10.40 -5.02
N SER A 61 -10.72 -10.32 -3.70
CA SER A 61 -11.11 -9.09 -3.01
C SER A 61 -10.14 -7.96 -3.30
N VAL A 62 -8.84 -8.17 -3.14
CA VAL A 62 -7.85 -7.11 -3.31
C VAL A 62 -7.69 -6.67 -4.76
N THR A 63 -8.06 -7.52 -5.73
CA THR A 63 -7.90 -7.22 -7.15
C THR A 63 -9.19 -6.77 -7.85
N GLN A 64 -10.37 -7.10 -7.31
CA GLN A 64 -11.63 -6.92 -8.02
C GLN A 64 -12.74 -6.25 -7.22
N ASP A 65 -12.74 -6.41 -5.88
CA ASP A 65 -13.80 -5.85 -5.04
C ASP A 65 -13.48 -4.41 -4.61
N PHE A 66 -14.49 -3.70 -4.09
CA PHE A 66 -14.38 -2.35 -3.52
C PHE A 66 -13.73 -1.34 -4.48
N PHE A 67 -14.00 -1.47 -5.79
CA PHE A 67 -13.45 -0.59 -6.82
C PHE A 67 -11.92 -0.59 -6.85
N HIS A 68 -11.29 -1.72 -6.56
CA HIS A 68 -9.85 -1.91 -6.72
C HIS A 68 -9.50 -2.07 -8.21
N PHE A 69 -9.25 -0.96 -8.89
CA PHE A 69 -8.88 -0.95 -10.32
C PHE A 69 -7.37 -1.01 -10.55
N SER A 70 -6.58 -1.07 -9.49
CA SER A 70 -5.14 -1.24 -9.55
C SER A 70 -4.67 -2.05 -8.33
N THR A 71 -3.56 -2.74 -8.52
CA THR A 71 -2.97 -3.62 -7.51
C THR A 71 -1.51 -3.22 -7.32
N TRP A 72 -1.06 -3.16 -6.08
CA TRP A 72 0.23 -2.59 -5.74
C TRP A 72 1.05 -3.52 -4.86
N ASP A 73 2.36 -3.52 -5.11
CA ASP A 73 3.40 -3.91 -4.16
C ASP A 73 4.41 -2.76 -4.07
N PHE A 74 5.43 -2.95 -3.24
CA PHE A 74 6.43 -1.90 -3.04
C PHE A 74 7.17 -1.54 -4.34
N GLU A 75 7.60 -2.52 -5.11
CA GLU A 75 8.39 -2.28 -6.32
C GLU A 75 7.59 -1.51 -7.38
N GLU A 76 6.33 -1.88 -7.60
CA GLU A 76 5.48 -1.20 -8.58
C GLU A 76 5.15 0.24 -8.14
N LEU A 77 4.77 0.45 -6.89
CA LEU A 77 4.45 1.79 -6.42
C LEU A 77 5.69 2.68 -6.35
N LYS A 78 6.84 2.12 -5.98
CA LYS A 78 8.13 2.82 -6.03
C LYS A 78 8.45 3.32 -7.42
N ARG A 79 8.20 2.50 -8.44
CA ARG A 79 8.42 2.88 -9.84
C ARG A 79 7.60 4.11 -10.22
N TYR A 80 6.32 4.12 -9.85
CA TYR A 80 5.41 5.24 -10.09
C TYR A 80 5.85 6.52 -9.33
N LEU A 81 6.27 6.36 -8.08
CA LEU A 81 6.77 7.49 -7.28
C LEU A 81 8.03 8.11 -7.89
N LYS A 82 8.96 7.28 -8.35
CA LYS A 82 10.17 7.76 -9.04
C LYS A 82 9.82 8.53 -10.30
N GLU A 83 8.91 8.02 -11.12
CA GLU A 83 8.46 8.70 -12.34
C GLU A 83 7.83 10.06 -12.03
N ALA A 84 7.16 10.21 -10.89
CA ALA A 84 6.58 11.48 -10.46
C ALA A 84 7.61 12.46 -9.90
N GLY A 85 8.83 12.01 -9.60
CA GLY A 85 9.92 12.87 -9.13
C GLY A 85 10.30 12.66 -7.66
N PHE A 86 9.60 11.82 -6.91
CA PHE A 86 9.92 11.57 -5.51
C PHE A 86 11.26 10.83 -5.33
N THR A 87 11.92 11.14 -4.21
CA THR A 87 13.19 10.53 -3.79
C THR A 87 13.04 9.93 -2.39
N ASN A 88 14.09 9.27 -1.88
CA ASN A 88 14.09 8.65 -0.55
C ASN A 88 12.84 7.82 -0.32
N ILE A 89 12.50 6.98 -1.31
CA ILE A 89 11.30 6.14 -1.28
C ILE A 89 11.60 4.90 -0.44
N GLU A 90 10.96 4.79 0.72
CA GLU A 90 11.24 3.73 1.67
C GLU A 90 9.98 2.98 2.06
N LYS A 91 10.08 1.64 2.05
CA LYS A 91 9.06 0.78 2.64
C LYS A 91 9.15 0.88 4.15
N LYS A 92 8.03 1.16 4.80
CA LYS A 92 7.93 1.27 6.25
C LYS A 92 7.04 0.18 6.83
N GLN A 93 7.06 0.07 8.14
CA GLN A 93 6.19 -0.81 8.90
C GLN A 93 5.03 -0.01 9.51
N PHE A 94 4.04 -0.72 10.06
CA PHE A 94 2.97 -0.09 10.83
C PHE A 94 3.56 0.85 11.89
N SER A 95 3.03 2.07 11.95
CA SER A 95 3.46 3.14 12.87
C SER A 95 4.91 3.59 12.74
N GLN A 96 5.65 3.12 11.75
CA GLN A 96 7.01 3.57 11.46
C GLN A 96 6.98 4.60 10.34
N THR A 97 7.32 5.84 10.63
CA THR A 97 7.36 6.90 9.63
C THR A 97 8.43 7.93 9.98
N VAL A 98 8.87 8.71 8.99
CA VAL A 98 9.87 9.78 9.16
C VAL A 98 9.30 10.97 9.93
N ASP A 99 7.98 11.14 9.97
CA ASP A 99 7.31 12.25 10.65
C ASP A 99 6.03 11.73 11.32
N GLU A 100 5.96 11.83 12.63
CA GLU A 100 4.80 11.38 13.41
C GLU A 100 3.48 12.02 12.96
N LYS A 101 3.52 13.21 12.39
CA LYS A 101 2.33 13.87 11.84
C LYS A 101 1.72 13.09 10.67
N LEU A 102 2.51 12.25 10.00
CA LEU A 102 2.06 11.39 8.91
C LEU A 102 1.49 10.06 9.42
N ASN A 103 1.57 9.78 10.71
CA ASN A 103 1.14 8.50 11.27
C ASN A 103 -0.37 8.49 11.51
N LEU A 104 -1.11 8.18 10.47
CA LEU A 104 -2.55 7.96 10.51
C LEU A 104 -2.87 6.46 10.33
N ASP A 105 -1.92 5.61 10.63
CA ASP A 105 -2.02 4.17 10.40
C ASP A 105 -3.09 3.55 11.30
N LEU A 106 -3.85 2.62 10.73
CA LEU A 106 -4.89 1.87 11.43
C LEU A 106 -4.36 0.47 11.78
N LYS A 107 -4.31 0.17 13.08
CA LYS A 107 -3.79 -1.12 13.57
C LYS A 107 -4.52 -2.31 12.95
N GLU A 108 -5.82 -2.22 12.80
CA GLU A 108 -6.66 -3.28 12.23
C GLU A 108 -6.42 -3.51 10.74
N ARG A 109 -5.66 -2.63 10.08
CA ARG A 109 -5.28 -2.76 8.66
C ARG A 109 -3.81 -3.17 8.46
N ALA A 110 -3.04 -3.31 9.54
CA ALA A 110 -1.60 -3.60 9.43
C ALA A 110 -1.31 -4.91 8.69
N TRP A 111 -2.19 -5.90 8.80
CA TRP A 111 -2.02 -7.21 8.16
C TRP A 111 -2.04 -7.16 6.63
N GLU A 112 -2.66 -6.14 6.03
CA GLU A 112 -2.82 -6.04 4.58
C GLU A 112 -2.09 -4.84 3.97
N THR A 113 -1.62 -3.88 4.75
CA THR A 113 -1.23 -2.57 4.24
C THR A 113 0.24 -2.49 3.88
N LEU A 114 0.52 -1.89 2.73
CA LEU A 114 1.82 -1.41 2.30
C LEU A 114 1.99 0.03 2.78
N TYR A 115 3.07 0.30 3.50
CA TYR A 115 3.41 1.64 3.99
C TYR A 115 4.65 2.14 3.26
N ILE A 116 4.56 3.32 2.65
CA ILE A 116 5.68 3.95 1.95
C ILE A 116 5.79 5.41 2.37
N ASP A 117 6.99 5.83 2.75
CA ASP A 117 7.34 7.23 2.90
C ASP A 117 8.20 7.65 1.71
N ALA A 118 7.95 8.85 1.18
CA ALA A 118 8.70 9.40 0.06
C ALA A 118 8.88 10.91 0.21
N LYS A 119 9.98 11.44 -0.34
CA LYS A 119 10.40 12.83 -0.18
C LYS A 119 10.33 13.59 -1.51
N LYS A 120 9.86 14.83 -1.45
CA LYS A 120 10.00 15.74 -2.58
C LYS A 120 11.39 16.37 -2.65
#